data_df69d18ca80708854b91f72323b6df5c
#
_entry.id   df69d18ca80708854b91f72323b6df5c
#
_cell.length_a   1.000
_cell.length_b   1.000
_cell.length_c   1.000
_cell.angle_alpha   90.00
_cell.angle_beta   90.00
_cell.angle_gamma   90.00
#
_symmetry.space_group_name_H-M   'P 1'
#
loop_
_entity.id
_entity.type
_entity.pdbx_description
1 polymer ?
#
loop_
_entity_poly.entity_id
_entity_poly.type
_entity_poly.pdbx_seq_one_letter_code
_entity_poly.pdbx_strand_id
1 'polypeptide(L)'
;MNILYYCDEYPPARNGGIGSVVKLMAEAMARRGHRVVVVGKYWEGNGRETVEEINGVTVIRWHKANYRTLGIKFNNIFRSGNAKRRYAQIVLRRTQYLIEQTIMQYGIDLLEMPDYVDDFMHNDHLKVENLRFSIPMIVRVHGSTSFLYYYLTGQTKALKVRQDREHLNRADAICAVSGFSKRYVQEHLSLEKDVDVIYNPVEASMFENPMGAGGKTILFFGKIAEMKGVPSLVKAFNIVAEKHPEARLRLIGNGNVEMVKRLVDVRFTDRVEFGGFVPRDKIVSEIDKALFCVLPSYFENFSMAALEVLARKRALIYTNRASGPELIEDGYNGFLVEPDNVEQLAEKMSLLLDDAELRERMAFNGYEMCRRRFSTEVIVPQMEQYYKNVIQRCRK
;
A
#
# COMPACT_ATOMS: atom_id res chain seq x y z
N MET A 1 23.41 -0.93 10.88
CA MET A 1 22.30 -1.03 11.86
C MET A 1 21.63 -2.39 11.72
N ASN A 2 21.06 -2.88 12.79
CA ASN A 2 20.21 -4.06 12.79
C ASN A 2 18.76 -3.59 12.88
N ILE A 3 17.96 -3.82 11.84
CA ILE A 3 16.62 -3.26 11.65
C ILE A 3 15.60 -4.38 11.75
N LEU A 4 14.56 -4.18 12.52
CA LEU A 4 13.41 -5.09 12.61
C LEU A 4 12.17 -4.45 12.00
N TYR A 5 11.56 -5.10 11.03
CA TYR A 5 10.24 -4.73 10.50
C TYR A 5 9.18 -5.69 11.04
N TYR A 6 8.07 -5.16 11.53
CA TYR A 6 6.87 -5.93 11.77
C TYR A 6 5.96 -5.88 10.55
N CYS A 7 5.66 -7.04 9.93
CA CYS A 7 4.85 -7.11 8.72
C CYS A 7 4.10 -8.44 8.62
N ASP A 8 2.77 -8.39 8.69
CA ASP A 8 1.89 -9.56 8.54
C ASP A 8 1.63 -9.97 7.08
N GLU A 9 2.22 -9.24 6.12
CA GLU A 9 1.97 -9.37 4.68
C GLU A 9 3.26 -9.53 3.85
N TYR A 10 4.40 -9.87 4.47
CA TYR A 10 5.67 -10.00 3.72
C TYR A 10 5.61 -11.17 2.73
N PRO A 11 5.92 -10.96 1.42
CA PRO A 11 5.87 -12.04 0.41
C PRO A 11 6.70 -13.29 0.78
N PRO A 12 6.30 -14.49 0.30
CA PRO A 12 5.24 -14.78 -0.68
C PRO A 12 3.81 -14.88 -0.10
N ALA A 13 3.57 -14.47 1.14
CA ALA A 13 2.22 -14.42 1.69
C ALA A 13 1.28 -13.55 0.82
N ARG A 14 -0.04 -13.75 0.98
CA ARG A 14 -1.02 -12.85 0.34
C ARG A 14 -0.79 -11.43 0.85
N ASN A 15 -0.24 -10.60 -0.01
CA ASN A 15 0.23 -9.26 0.34
C ASN A 15 -0.69 -8.16 -0.21
N GLY A 16 -0.84 -7.15 0.63
CA GLY A 16 -1.34 -5.83 0.23
C GLY A 16 -0.19 -4.88 -0.12
N GLY A 17 -0.48 -3.59 -0.14
CA GLY A 17 0.51 -2.55 -0.41
C GLY A 17 1.62 -2.49 0.64
N ILE A 18 1.30 -2.71 1.93
CA ILE A 18 2.26 -2.67 3.05
C ILE A 18 3.35 -3.73 2.86
N GLY A 19 2.95 -4.99 2.61
CA GLY A 19 3.90 -6.08 2.41
C GLY A 19 4.87 -5.82 1.25
N SER A 20 4.38 -5.20 0.18
CA SER A 20 5.20 -4.82 -0.97
C SER A 20 6.23 -3.74 -0.63
N VAL A 21 5.83 -2.71 0.13
CA VAL A 21 6.72 -1.62 0.56
C VAL A 21 7.76 -2.15 1.54
N VAL A 22 7.33 -2.94 2.54
CA VAL A 22 8.27 -3.51 3.53
C VAL A 22 9.28 -4.42 2.85
N LYS A 23 8.86 -5.27 1.89
CA LYS A 23 9.80 -6.09 1.10
C LYS A 23 10.84 -5.23 0.40
N LEU A 24 10.39 -4.21 -0.34
CA LEU A 24 11.27 -3.34 -1.10
C LEU A 24 12.28 -2.62 -0.19
N MET A 25 11.80 -2.06 0.93
CA MET A 25 12.66 -1.38 1.91
C MET A 25 13.63 -2.33 2.60
N ALA A 26 13.15 -3.48 3.07
CA ALA A 26 13.97 -4.48 3.78
C ALA A 26 15.10 -5.01 2.89
N GLU A 27 14.78 -5.41 1.66
CA GLU A 27 15.78 -5.91 0.70
C GLU A 27 16.77 -4.80 0.28
N ALA A 28 16.29 -3.55 0.11
CA ALA A 28 17.17 -2.44 -0.21
C ALA A 28 18.11 -2.08 0.96
N MET A 29 17.64 -2.11 2.20
CA MET A 29 18.47 -1.94 3.39
C MET A 29 19.49 -3.06 3.54
N ALA A 30 19.11 -4.32 3.27
CA ALA A 30 20.02 -5.45 3.29
C ALA A 30 21.15 -5.30 2.24
N ARG A 31 20.82 -4.87 1.00
CA ARG A 31 21.83 -4.56 -0.04
C ARG A 31 22.80 -3.46 0.36
N ARG A 32 22.41 -2.56 1.28
CA ARG A 32 23.26 -1.49 1.83
C ARG A 32 24.10 -1.94 3.03
N GLY A 33 24.12 -3.24 3.34
CA GLY A 33 24.93 -3.83 4.41
C GLY A 33 24.31 -3.74 5.81
N HIS A 34 23.01 -3.45 5.92
CA HIS A 34 22.30 -3.56 7.18
C HIS A 34 21.84 -5.00 7.44
N ARG A 35 21.87 -5.43 8.71
CA ARG A 35 21.18 -6.65 9.11
C ARG A 35 19.69 -6.35 9.21
N VAL A 36 18.88 -7.09 8.46
CA VAL A 36 17.44 -6.86 8.40
C VAL A 36 16.70 -8.12 8.79
N VAL A 37 15.79 -7.97 9.75
CA VAL A 37 14.87 -9.02 10.18
C VAL A 37 13.44 -8.54 9.93
N VAL A 38 12.59 -9.41 9.39
CA VAL A 38 11.15 -9.17 9.25
C VAL A 38 10.41 -10.22 10.07
N VAL A 39 9.48 -9.78 10.92
CA VAL A 39 8.63 -10.68 11.69
C VAL A 39 7.17 -10.38 11.43
N GLY A 40 6.31 -11.39 11.47
CA GLY A 40 4.88 -11.20 11.33
C GLY A 40 4.09 -12.47 11.56
N LYS A 41 2.76 -12.36 11.57
CA LYS A 41 1.81 -13.45 11.78
C LYS A 41 1.15 -13.85 10.45
N TYR A 42 1.28 -15.10 10.07
CA TYR A 42 0.84 -15.61 8.77
C TYR A 42 -0.13 -16.79 8.91
N TRP A 43 -0.99 -16.99 7.91
CA TRP A 43 -1.88 -18.16 7.81
C TRP A 43 -1.24 -19.30 7.04
N GLU A 44 -0.26 -18.98 6.20
CA GLU A 44 0.48 -19.93 5.38
C GLU A 44 1.42 -20.76 6.25
N GLY A 45 1.61 -22.03 5.86
CA GLY A 45 2.48 -22.97 6.57
C GLY A 45 1.70 -24.03 7.38
N ASN A 46 2.43 -25.03 7.86
CA ASN A 46 1.88 -26.22 8.53
C ASN A 46 1.70 -26.01 10.05
N GLY A 47 1.33 -24.82 10.50
CA GLY A 47 1.15 -24.54 11.95
C GLY A 47 2.46 -24.35 12.73
N ARG A 48 3.62 -24.34 12.06
CA ARG A 48 4.94 -24.13 12.66
C ARG A 48 5.47 -22.72 12.34
N GLU A 49 6.29 -22.21 13.22
CA GLU A 49 7.10 -21.03 12.95
C GLU A 49 8.19 -21.38 11.95
N THR A 50 8.45 -20.49 10.99
CA THR A 50 9.52 -20.66 10.02
C THR A 50 10.48 -19.49 10.09
N VAL A 51 11.76 -19.77 9.83
CA VAL A 51 12.82 -18.78 9.66
C VAL A 51 13.46 -19.03 8.31
N GLU A 52 13.46 -18.04 7.45
CA GLU A 52 13.93 -18.14 6.07
C GLU A 52 14.83 -16.94 5.75
N GLU A 53 15.84 -17.14 4.92
CA GLU A 53 16.63 -16.05 4.32
C GLU A 53 16.13 -15.76 2.91
N ILE A 54 15.64 -14.54 2.68
CA ILE A 54 15.10 -14.10 1.38
C ILE A 54 15.79 -12.81 0.97
N ASN A 55 16.62 -12.86 -0.07
CA ASN A 55 17.34 -11.70 -0.62
C ASN A 55 18.13 -10.90 0.45
N GLY A 56 18.78 -11.59 1.39
CA GLY A 56 19.57 -10.99 2.47
C GLY A 56 18.74 -10.51 3.66
N VAL A 57 17.46 -10.86 3.71
CA VAL A 57 16.54 -10.53 4.80
C VAL A 57 16.17 -11.81 5.56
N THR A 58 16.37 -11.83 6.87
CA THR A 58 15.87 -12.90 7.73
C THR A 58 14.38 -12.72 7.97
N VAL A 59 13.55 -13.64 7.49
CA VAL A 59 12.08 -13.60 7.60
C VAL A 59 11.60 -14.64 8.60
N ILE A 60 10.98 -14.19 9.70
CA ILE A 60 10.42 -15.04 10.74
C ILE A 60 8.90 -14.99 10.64
N ARG A 61 8.28 -16.13 10.34
CA ARG A 61 6.83 -16.23 10.19
C ARG A 61 6.21 -16.98 11.37
N TRP A 62 5.44 -16.26 12.19
CA TRP A 62 4.65 -16.85 13.26
C TRP A 62 3.30 -17.32 12.73
N HIS A 63 2.93 -18.56 12.98
CA HIS A 63 1.66 -19.07 12.43
C HIS A 63 0.44 -18.57 13.22
N LYS A 64 -0.50 -17.93 12.52
CA LYS A 64 -1.71 -17.31 13.14
C LYS A 64 -2.59 -18.30 13.92
N ALA A 65 -2.65 -19.58 13.54
CA ALA A 65 -3.41 -20.59 14.29
C ALA A 65 -2.94 -20.78 15.72
N ASN A 66 -1.62 -20.62 16.00
CA ASN A 66 -1.06 -20.72 17.33
C ASN A 66 -1.55 -19.61 18.27
N TYR A 67 -2.10 -18.52 17.70
CA TYR A 67 -2.64 -17.35 18.41
C TYR A 67 -4.17 -17.32 18.44
N ARG A 68 -4.85 -17.99 17.48
CA ARG A 68 -6.32 -18.00 17.37
C ARG A 68 -7.00 -19.20 18.00
N THR A 69 -6.34 -20.35 18.13
CA THR A 69 -6.97 -21.60 18.59
C THR A 69 -7.56 -21.49 20.01
N LEU A 70 -6.92 -20.72 20.86
CA LEU A 70 -7.49 -20.38 22.17
C LEU A 70 -8.71 -19.43 22.05
N GLY A 71 -8.65 -18.43 21.14
CA GLY A 71 -9.68 -17.40 21.02
C GLY A 71 -10.97 -17.85 20.36
N ILE A 72 -10.93 -18.72 19.35
CA ILE A 72 -12.14 -19.23 18.71
C ILE A 72 -12.90 -20.14 19.66
N LYS A 73 -12.21 -21.01 20.41
CA LYS A 73 -12.85 -21.83 21.45
C LYS A 73 -13.44 -20.96 22.58
N PHE A 74 -12.78 -19.87 22.97
CA PHE A 74 -13.28 -18.93 23.98
C PHE A 74 -14.38 -18.00 23.47
N ASN A 75 -14.35 -17.54 22.20
CA ASN A 75 -15.41 -16.68 21.63
C ASN A 75 -16.78 -17.38 21.54
N ASN A 76 -16.79 -18.70 21.35
CA ASN A 76 -18.04 -19.47 21.30
C ASN A 76 -18.59 -19.79 22.68
N ILE A 77 -17.73 -19.79 23.72
CA ILE A 77 -18.12 -20.13 25.11
C ILE A 77 -18.45 -18.87 25.92
N PHE A 78 -17.79 -17.73 25.66
CA PHE A 78 -17.99 -16.50 26.42
C PHE A 78 -18.51 -15.36 25.55
N ARG A 79 -19.83 -15.14 25.59
CA ARG A 79 -20.50 -13.97 24.96
C ARG A 79 -20.16 -12.62 25.62
N SER A 80 -19.40 -12.59 26.74
CA SER A 80 -19.12 -11.36 27.47
C SER A 80 -17.98 -10.54 26.87
N GLY A 81 -18.16 -9.23 26.73
CA GLY A 81 -17.16 -8.29 26.24
C GLY A 81 -15.83 -8.31 27.04
N ASN A 82 -15.86 -8.71 28.31
CA ASN A 82 -14.69 -8.82 29.18
C ASN A 82 -13.76 -9.98 28.78
N ALA A 83 -14.31 -11.10 28.32
CA ALA A 83 -13.50 -12.24 27.86
C ALA A 83 -12.75 -11.89 26.57
N LYS A 84 -13.41 -11.18 25.64
CA LYS A 84 -12.79 -10.68 24.40
C LYS A 84 -11.64 -9.73 24.70
N ARG A 85 -11.82 -8.80 25.65
CA ARG A 85 -10.77 -7.88 26.09
C ARG A 85 -9.55 -8.61 26.67
N ARG A 86 -9.78 -9.58 27.58
CA ARG A 86 -8.68 -10.37 28.17
C ARG A 86 -7.91 -11.14 27.12
N TYR A 87 -8.60 -11.79 26.19
CA TYR A 87 -7.96 -12.53 25.11
C TYR A 87 -7.12 -11.61 24.23
N ALA A 88 -7.66 -10.48 23.81
CA ALA A 88 -6.94 -9.49 23.00
C ALA A 88 -5.64 -9.02 23.68
N GLN A 89 -5.69 -8.78 25.01
CA GLN A 89 -4.50 -8.40 25.78
C GLN A 89 -3.47 -9.53 25.86
N ILE A 90 -3.90 -10.80 25.94
CA ILE A 90 -2.99 -11.95 25.92
C ILE A 90 -2.25 -12.03 24.58
N VAL A 91 -2.98 -11.87 23.46
CA VAL A 91 -2.39 -11.86 22.11
C VAL A 91 -1.38 -10.73 21.96
N LEU A 92 -1.73 -9.53 22.39
CA LEU A 92 -0.85 -8.35 22.31
C LEU A 92 0.44 -8.56 23.13
N ARG A 93 0.31 -9.02 24.38
CA ARG A 93 1.48 -9.32 25.25
C ARG A 93 2.37 -10.40 24.64
N ARG A 94 1.78 -11.45 24.06
CA ARG A 94 2.55 -12.50 23.40
C ARG A 94 3.28 -11.97 22.17
N THR A 95 2.62 -11.16 21.36
CA THR A 95 3.26 -10.49 20.20
C THR A 95 4.43 -9.62 20.65
N GLN A 96 4.22 -8.81 21.68
CA GLN A 96 5.28 -7.99 22.27
C GLN A 96 6.45 -8.84 22.78
N TYR A 97 6.16 -9.90 23.50
CA TYR A 97 7.19 -10.83 24.01
C TYR A 97 8.03 -11.43 22.87
N LEU A 98 7.40 -11.87 21.79
CA LEU A 98 8.11 -12.45 20.63
C LEU A 98 8.95 -11.43 19.89
N ILE A 99 8.46 -10.20 19.77
CA ILE A 99 9.24 -9.09 19.21
C ILE A 99 10.47 -8.83 20.10
N GLU A 100 10.31 -8.76 21.43
CA GLU A 100 11.42 -8.57 22.37
C GLU A 100 12.44 -9.72 22.32
N GLN A 101 12.01 -10.97 22.20
CA GLN A 101 12.92 -12.10 22.00
C GLN A 101 13.73 -11.94 20.70
N THR A 102 13.08 -11.51 19.61
CA THR A 102 13.75 -11.24 18.34
C THR A 102 14.75 -10.09 18.47
N ILE A 103 14.38 -9.01 19.16
CA ILE A 103 15.26 -7.88 19.43
C ILE A 103 16.54 -8.33 20.12
N MET A 104 16.42 -9.14 21.19
CA MET A 104 17.58 -9.67 21.93
C MET A 104 18.41 -10.64 21.09
N GLN A 105 17.76 -11.58 20.40
CA GLN A 105 18.42 -12.63 19.61
C GLN A 105 19.25 -12.06 18.47
N TYR A 106 18.75 -11.04 17.79
CA TYR A 106 19.39 -10.46 16.60
C TYR A 106 20.14 -9.15 16.89
N GLY A 107 20.10 -8.67 18.13
CA GLY A 107 20.75 -7.42 18.54
C GLY A 107 20.21 -6.22 17.77
N ILE A 108 18.88 -6.08 17.70
CA ILE A 108 18.19 -5.07 16.91
C ILE A 108 18.40 -3.67 17.49
N ASP A 109 18.66 -2.68 16.63
CA ASP A 109 18.82 -1.28 17.00
C ASP A 109 17.52 -0.47 16.91
N LEU A 110 16.58 -0.88 16.04
CA LEU A 110 15.36 -0.14 15.71
C LEU A 110 14.25 -1.08 15.24
N LEU A 111 13.01 -0.81 15.68
CA LEU A 111 11.78 -1.46 15.20
C LEU A 111 10.97 -0.50 14.35
N GLU A 112 10.58 -0.90 13.13
CA GLU A 112 9.53 -0.24 12.35
C GLU A 112 8.26 -1.10 12.37
N MET A 113 7.12 -0.48 12.73
CA MET A 113 5.79 -1.09 12.68
C MET A 113 4.87 -0.26 11.76
N PRO A 114 3.94 -0.89 11.03
CA PRO A 114 2.89 -0.14 10.34
C PRO A 114 1.84 0.36 11.35
N ASP A 115 1.13 1.41 10.97
CA ASP A 115 -0.06 1.88 11.71
C ASP A 115 -1.24 0.91 11.59
N TYR A 116 -1.29 0.11 10.54
CA TYR A 116 -2.24 -0.97 10.35
C TYR A 116 -1.66 -2.30 10.82
N VAL A 117 -2.23 -2.84 11.89
CA VAL A 117 -1.90 -4.17 12.43
C VAL A 117 -3.18 -5.00 12.47
N ASP A 118 -3.16 -6.21 11.92
CA ASP A 118 -4.35 -7.08 11.79
C ASP A 118 -5.09 -7.31 13.12
N ASP A 119 -4.35 -7.43 14.21
CA ASP A 119 -4.91 -7.56 15.56
C ASP A 119 -5.73 -6.34 15.98
N PHE A 120 -5.34 -5.13 15.54
CA PHE A 120 -6.06 -3.89 15.87
C PHE A 120 -7.35 -3.78 15.08
N MET A 121 -7.38 -4.28 13.83
CA MET A 121 -8.58 -4.29 13.00
C MET A 121 -9.74 -5.05 13.61
N HIS A 122 -9.45 -6.20 14.22
CA HIS A 122 -10.47 -7.13 14.69
C HIS A 122 -10.80 -6.99 16.18
N ASN A 123 -10.16 -6.04 16.88
CA ASN A 123 -10.28 -5.92 18.32
C ASN A 123 -10.37 -4.46 18.81
N ASP A 124 -11.58 -3.91 18.85
CA ASP A 124 -11.85 -2.53 19.31
C ASP A 124 -11.48 -2.28 20.80
N HIS A 125 -11.16 -3.32 21.53
CA HIS A 125 -10.91 -3.27 22.99
C HIS A 125 -9.45 -3.48 23.38
N LEU A 126 -8.54 -3.56 22.41
CA LEU A 126 -7.10 -3.63 22.69
C LEU A 126 -6.61 -2.34 23.35
N LYS A 127 -5.86 -2.49 24.42
CA LYS A 127 -5.16 -1.39 25.08
C LYS A 127 -3.75 -1.29 24.52
N VAL A 128 -3.64 -0.60 23.41
CA VAL A 128 -2.38 -0.43 22.66
C VAL A 128 -1.38 0.44 23.43
N GLU A 129 -1.87 1.25 24.37
CA GLU A 129 -1.03 2.03 25.29
C GLU A 129 -0.01 1.21 26.08
N ASN A 130 -0.18 -0.11 26.15
CA ASN A 130 0.74 -1.02 26.84
C ASN A 130 1.87 -1.55 25.95
N LEU A 131 1.88 -1.27 24.65
CA LEU A 131 3.01 -1.62 23.79
C LEU A 131 4.24 -0.79 24.17
N ARG A 132 5.33 -1.46 24.52
CA ARG A 132 6.63 -0.86 24.77
C ARG A 132 7.71 -1.85 24.38
N PHE A 133 8.78 -1.32 23.81
CA PHE A 133 9.95 -2.09 23.40
C PHE A 133 11.22 -1.52 24.03
N SER A 134 12.23 -2.36 24.16
CA SER A 134 13.52 -2.00 24.75
C SER A 134 14.38 -1.13 23.83
N ILE A 135 13.96 -0.93 22.60
CA ILE A 135 14.62 -0.17 21.54
C ILE A 135 13.66 0.87 20.94
N PRO A 136 14.16 1.87 20.21
CA PRO A 136 13.32 2.83 19.49
C PRO A 136 12.34 2.16 18.54
N MET A 137 11.09 2.62 18.58
CA MET A 137 10.02 2.19 17.69
C MET A 137 9.57 3.34 16.79
N ILE A 138 9.60 3.11 15.49
CA ILE A 138 8.99 3.97 14.48
C ILE A 138 7.64 3.36 14.06
N VAL A 139 6.61 4.19 13.97
CA VAL A 139 5.36 3.80 13.30
C VAL A 139 5.29 4.46 11.94
N ARG A 140 5.16 3.63 10.90
CA ARG A 140 4.98 4.07 9.51
C ARG A 140 3.50 4.10 9.16
N VAL A 141 3.01 5.29 8.79
CA VAL A 141 1.59 5.53 8.49
C VAL A 141 1.30 5.17 7.03
N HIS A 142 0.71 4.00 6.83
CA HIS A 142 0.25 3.48 5.54
C HIS A 142 -1.25 3.64 5.33
N GLY A 143 -1.99 3.98 6.37
CA GLY A 143 -3.44 4.09 6.43
C GLY A 143 -4.01 3.24 7.54
N SER A 144 -4.20 3.88 8.68
CA SER A 144 -4.67 3.25 9.90
C SER A 144 -6.10 2.70 9.81
N THR A 145 -6.50 1.95 10.80
CA THR A 145 -7.81 1.31 10.86
C THR A 145 -8.96 2.33 10.89
N SER A 146 -8.82 3.42 11.64
CA SER A 146 -9.83 4.48 11.70
C SER A 146 -9.94 5.22 10.37
N PHE A 147 -8.81 5.42 9.71
CA PHE A 147 -8.67 6.01 8.41
C PHE A 147 -9.43 5.20 7.34
N LEU A 148 -9.14 3.90 7.24
CA LEU A 148 -9.83 3.02 6.31
C LEU A 148 -11.33 2.96 6.58
N TYR A 149 -11.74 2.91 7.86
CA TYR A 149 -13.15 2.91 8.24
C TYR A 149 -13.85 4.21 7.82
N TYR A 150 -13.23 5.37 8.04
CA TYR A 150 -13.76 6.67 7.63
C TYR A 150 -13.99 6.74 6.11
N TYR A 151 -12.99 6.33 5.32
CA TYR A 151 -13.12 6.37 3.87
C TYR A 151 -14.11 5.37 3.29
N LEU A 152 -14.31 4.23 3.95
CA LEU A 152 -15.29 3.21 3.50
C LEU A 152 -16.74 3.58 3.88
N THR A 153 -16.95 4.32 4.97
CA THR A 153 -18.28 4.51 5.56
C THR A 153 -18.72 5.96 5.68
N GLY A 154 -17.81 6.91 5.48
CA GLY A 154 -18.03 8.33 5.80
C GLY A 154 -18.17 8.64 7.30
N GLN A 155 -17.94 7.65 8.18
CA GLN A 155 -18.14 7.75 9.61
C GLN A 155 -16.85 7.55 10.39
N THR A 156 -16.73 8.18 11.54
CA THR A 156 -15.64 7.95 12.48
C THR A 156 -16.07 6.99 13.58
N LYS A 157 -15.21 6.01 13.89
CA LYS A 157 -15.43 5.10 15.00
C LYS A 157 -14.49 5.47 16.14
N ALA A 158 -15.01 6.09 17.20
CA ALA A 158 -14.22 6.65 18.31
C ALA A 158 -13.20 5.65 18.91
N LEU A 159 -13.57 4.36 19.02
CA LEU A 159 -12.65 3.32 19.52
C LEU A 159 -11.47 3.07 18.58
N LYS A 160 -11.68 3.13 17.26
CA LYS A 160 -10.61 2.98 16.26
C LYS A 160 -9.69 4.19 16.27
N VAL A 161 -10.25 5.40 16.29
CA VAL A 161 -9.50 6.65 16.44
C VAL A 161 -8.63 6.63 17.69
N ARG A 162 -9.20 6.18 18.82
CA ARG A 162 -8.45 6.03 20.06
C ARG A 162 -7.30 5.04 19.93
N GLN A 163 -7.53 3.86 19.36
CA GLN A 163 -6.49 2.84 19.18
C GLN A 163 -5.35 3.34 18.31
N ASP A 164 -5.67 3.95 17.16
CA ASP A 164 -4.68 4.48 16.24
C ASP A 164 -3.86 5.60 16.90
N ARG A 165 -4.54 6.52 17.62
CA ARG A 165 -3.86 7.57 18.40
C ARG A 165 -2.91 6.99 19.45
N GLU A 166 -3.38 6.03 20.24
CA GLU A 166 -2.57 5.38 21.26
C GLU A 166 -1.35 4.68 20.67
N HIS A 167 -1.52 4.01 19.52
CA HIS A 167 -0.42 3.36 18.81
C HIS A 167 0.63 4.37 18.34
N LEU A 168 0.20 5.43 17.65
CA LEU A 168 1.10 6.47 17.17
C LEU A 168 1.79 7.22 18.32
N ASN A 169 1.08 7.52 19.41
CA ASN A 169 1.69 8.18 20.58
C ASN A 169 2.72 7.31 21.31
N ARG A 170 2.73 5.99 21.12
CA ARG A 170 3.76 5.09 21.65
C ARG A 170 5.04 5.08 20.85
N ALA A 171 4.97 5.42 19.57
CA ALA A 171 6.14 5.49 18.72
C ALA A 171 7.13 6.55 19.23
N ASP A 172 8.42 6.28 19.12
CA ASP A 172 9.47 7.27 19.36
C ASP A 172 9.57 8.27 18.20
N ALA A 173 9.16 7.83 17.01
CA ALA A 173 9.01 8.68 15.84
C ALA A 173 7.89 8.16 14.91
N ILE A 174 7.30 9.06 14.13
CA ILE A 174 6.20 8.74 13.21
C ILE A 174 6.59 9.20 11.82
N CYS A 175 6.43 8.31 10.84
CA CYS A 175 6.75 8.58 9.44
C CYS A 175 5.56 8.25 8.55
N ALA A 176 5.00 9.22 7.84
CA ALA A 176 3.92 9.03 6.89
C ALA A 176 4.44 8.76 5.48
N VAL A 177 3.68 7.97 4.69
CA VAL A 177 4.02 7.66 3.30
C VAL A 177 3.62 8.76 2.31
N SER A 178 2.90 9.79 2.79
CA SER A 178 2.49 10.96 1.99
C SER A 178 2.17 12.15 2.89
N GLY A 179 2.19 13.36 2.33
CA GLY A 179 1.71 14.57 2.98
C GLY A 179 0.22 14.47 3.33
N PHE A 180 -0.57 13.80 2.50
CA PHE A 180 -1.96 13.52 2.77
C PHE A 180 -2.14 12.67 4.04
N SER A 181 -1.42 11.54 4.16
CA SER A 181 -1.47 10.70 5.34
C SER A 181 -0.99 11.43 6.61
N LYS A 182 0.04 12.28 6.49
CA LYS A 182 0.49 13.17 7.57
C LYS A 182 -0.63 14.09 8.05
N ARG A 183 -1.25 14.85 7.13
CA ARG A 183 -2.36 15.77 7.47
C ARG A 183 -3.51 15.01 8.14
N TYR A 184 -3.89 13.85 7.59
CA TYR A 184 -4.97 13.05 8.16
C TYR A 184 -4.72 12.69 9.62
N VAL A 185 -3.54 12.13 9.96
CA VAL A 185 -3.27 11.69 11.34
C VAL A 185 -3.14 12.89 12.29
N GLN A 186 -2.61 14.03 11.83
CA GLN A 186 -2.51 15.24 12.63
C GLN A 186 -3.91 15.82 12.95
N GLU A 187 -4.78 15.93 11.95
CA GLU A 187 -6.10 16.53 12.09
C GLU A 187 -7.10 15.63 12.83
N HIS A 188 -7.18 14.35 12.44
CA HIS A 188 -8.20 13.44 12.94
C HIS A 188 -7.79 12.66 14.19
N LEU A 189 -6.51 12.45 14.41
CA LEU A 189 -6.02 11.72 15.59
C LEU A 189 -5.53 12.66 16.69
N SER A 190 -5.50 13.97 16.46
CA SER A 190 -5.01 14.98 17.43
C SER A 190 -3.64 14.57 18.03
N LEU A 191 -2.69 14.28 17.15
CA LEU A 191 -1.35 13.89 17.56
C LEU A 191 -0.55 15.11 18.02
N GLU A 192 0.11 14.99 19.17
CA GLU A 192 1.02 15.99 19.70
C GLU A 192 2.44 15.89 19.08
N LYS A 193 2.75 14.73 18.50
CA LYS A 193 4.06 14.46 17.90
C LYS A 193 4.13 14.92 16.45
N ASP A 194 5.29 15.39 16.04
CA ASP A 194 5.58 15.65 14.65
C ASP A 194 5.55 14.34 13.84
N VAL A 195 5.09 14.48 12.60
CA VAL A 195 5.04 13.40 11.63
C VAL A 195 5.92 13.77 10.45
N ASP A 196 6.97 13.00 10.24
CA ASP A 196 7.82 13.15 9.06
C ASP A 196 7.17 12.52 7.84
N VAL A 197 7.55 12.97 6.63
CA VAL A 197 7.08 12.37 5.37
C VAL A 197 8.25 11.78 4.63
N ILE A 198 8.20 10.46 4.43
CA ILE A 198 9.11 9.75 3.53
C ILE A 198 8.27 8.84 2.66
N TYR A 199 8.23 9.13 1.37
CA TYR A 199 7.37 8.46 0.41
C TYR A 199 7.70 6.97 0.25
N ASN A 200 6.75 6.19 -0.29
CA ASN A 200 7.05 4.83 -0.71
C ASN A 200 7.97 4.84 -1.93
N PRO A 201 9.00 4.00 -1.97
CA PRO A 201 9.88 3.90 -3.13
C PRO A 201 9.28 3.01 -4.22
N VAL A 202 9.78 3.20 -5.43
CA VAL A 202 9.71 2.22 -6.53
C VAL A 202 11.11 1.69 -6.83
N GLU A 203 11.22 0.41 -7.14
CA GLU A 203 12.52 -0.23 -7.35
C GLU A 203 13.27 0.37 -8.54
N ALA A 204 14.58 0.60 -8.38
CA ALA A 204 15.41 1.23 -9.42
C ALA A 204 15.39 0.45 -10.73
N SER A 205 15.32 -0.88 -10.68
CA SER A 205 15.20 -1.74 -11.86
C SER A 205 13.95 -1.48 -12.71
N MET A 206 12.89 -0.91 -12.12
CA MET A 206 11.69 -0.52 -12.87
C MET A 206 11.95 0.58 -13.91
N PHE A 207 13.02 1.35 -13.75
CA PHE A 207 13.40 2.41 -14.70
C PHE A 207 14.28 1.90 -15.86
N GLU A 208 14.69 0.64 -15.79
CA GLU A 208 15.56 0.06 -16.81
C GLU A 208 14.74 -0.32 -18.05
N ASN A 209 15.26 0.07 -19.24
CA ASN A 209 14.71 -0.30 -20.53
C ASN A 209 13.17 -0.16 -20.65
N PRO A 210 12.58 1.01 -20.33
CA PRO A 210 11.16 1.19 -20.53
C PRO A 210 10.86 1.11 -22.03
N MET A 211 9.96 0.21 -22.41
CA MET A 211 9.55 0.07 -23.80
C MET A 211 8.74 1.30 -24.23
N GLY A 212 8.76 1.65 -25.51
CA GLY A 212 7.85 2.64 -26.08
C GLY A 212 6.38 2.17 -25.93
N ALA A 213 5.44 3.12 -25.86
CA ALA A 213 4.03 2.77 -25.82
C ALA A 213 3.63 1.99 -27.05
N GLY A 214 3.26 0.72 -26.88
CA GLY A 214 2.82 -0.18 -27.95
C GLY A 214 1.35 -0.53 -27.81
N GLY A 215 0.69 -0.75 -28.96
CA GLY A 215 -0.69 -1.21 -28.96
C GLY A 215 -1.74 -0.11 -28.75
N LYS A 216 -2.99 -0.52 -28.49
CA LYS A 216 -4.17 0.34 -28.35
C LYS A 216 -4.97 0.02 -27.07
N THR A 217 -4.28 -0.57 -26.09
CA THR A 217 -4.89 -1.07 -24.85
C THR A 217 -4.73 -0.07 -23.73
N ILE A 218 -5.83 0.33 -23.15
CA ILE A 218 -5.92 1.09 -21.90
C ILE A 218 -5.89 0.08 -20.76
N LEU A 219 -4.98 0.25 -19.80
CA LEU A 219 -4.78 -0.70 -18.72
C LEU A 219 -5.25 -0.15 -17.37
N PHE A 220 -6.03 -0.96 -16.66
CA PHE A 220 -6.22 -0.88 -15.22
C PHE A 220 -5.65 -2.13 -14.56
N PHE A 221 -4.95 -1.98 -13.45
CA PHE A 221 -4.56 -3.13 -12.62
C PHE A 221 -4.69 -2.81 -11.13
N GLY A 222 -5.19 -3.79 -10.39
CA GLY A 222 -5.49 -3.65 -8.97
C GLY A 222 -6.76 -4.42 -8.59
N LYS A 223 -7.26 -4.20 -7.37
CA LYS A 223 -8.51 -4.82 -6.94
C LYS A 223 -9.69 -4.29 -7.75
N ILE A 224 -10.45 -5.19 -8.39
CA ILE A 224 -11.67 -4.83 -9.13
C ILE A 224 -12.79 -4.58 -8.11
N ALA A 225 -12.95 -3.29 -7.75
CA ALA A 225 -13.86 -2.84 -6.69
C ALA A 225 -14.31 -1.40 -6.94
N GLU A 226 -15.43 -1.01 -6.33
CA GLU A 226 -15.95 0.36 -6.40
C GLU A 226 -14.92 1.38 -5.91
N MET A 227 -14.29 1.14 -4.76
CA MET A 227 -13.29 2.04 -4.18
C MET A 227 -12.05 2.29 -5.08
N LYS A 228 -11.84 1.44 -6.08
CA LYS A 228 -10.78 1.62 -7.09
C LYS A 228 -11.27 2.33 -8.36
N GLY A 229 -12.52 2.81 -8.36
CA GLY A 229 -13.12 3.54 -9.47
C GLY A 229 -13.36 2.71 -10.74
N VAL A 230 -13.30 1.36 -10.65
CA VAL A 230 -13.46 0.49 -11.81
C VAL A 230 -14.84 0.63 -12.48
N PRO A 231 -15.95 0.78 -11.73
CA PRO A 231 -17.24 1.06 -12.35
C PRO A 231 -17.27 2.34 -13.18
N SER A 232 -16.69 3.43 -12.67
CA SER A 232 -16.59 4.70 -13.41
C SER A 232 -15.72 4.59 -14.64
N LEU A 233 -14.59 3.85 -14.54
CA LEU A 233 -13.71 3.57 -15.67
C LEU A 233 -14.43 2.83 -16.80
N VAL A 234 -15.22 1.79 -16.49
CA VAL A 234 -15.96 1.03 -17.50
C VAL A 234 -17.04 1.90 -18.16
N LYS A 235 -17.77 2.71 -17.38
CA LYS A 235 -18.74 3.66 -17.94
C LYS A 235 -18.08 4.69 -18.86
N ALA A 236 -16.92 5.23 -18.46
CA ALA A 236 -16.14 6.14 -19.29
C ALA A 236 -15.64 5.45 -20.55
N PHE A 237 -15.20 4.20 -20.46
CA PHE A 237 -14.77 3.43 -21.62
C PHE A 237 -15.92 3.19 -22.62
N ASN A 238 -17.16 2.98 -22.18
CA ASN A 238 -18.31 2.88 -23.10
C ASN A 238 -18.45 4.14 -23.96
N ILE A 239 -18.25 5.35 -23.36
CA ILE A 239 -18.29 6.62 -24.11
C ILE A 239 -17.11 6.71 -25.10
N VAL A 240 -15.91 6.33 -24.64
CA VAL A 240 -14.70 6.31 -25.48
C VAL A 240 -14.84 5.34 -26.64
N ALA A 241 -15.38 4.15 -26.40
CA ALA A 241 -15.53 3.12 -27.40
C ALA A 241 -16.45 3.48 -28.57
N GLU A 242 -17.37 4.43 -28.39
CA GLU A 242 -18.21 4.95 -29.49
C GLU A 242 -17.39 5.78 -30.50
N LYS A 243 -16.38 6.51 -30.02
CA LYS A 243 -15.57 7.42 -30.83
C LYS A 243 -14.28 6.78 -31.34
N HIS A 244 -13.75 5.80 -30.61
CA HIS A 244 -12.46 5.13 -30.84
C HIS A 244 -12.68 3.62 -31.06
N PRO A 245 -13.02 3.16 -32.27
CA PRO A 245 -13.33 1.76 -32.53
C PRO A 245 -12.17 0.79 -32.28
N GLU A 246 -10.94 1.29 -32.32
CA GLU A 246 -9.73 0.51 -32.04
C GLU A 246 -9.37 0.40 -30.56
N ALA A 247 -9.92 1.25 -29.68
CA ALA A 247 -9.60 1.27 -28.27
C ALA A 247 -10.05 -0.03 -27.58
N ARG A 248 -9.19 -0.54 -26.71
CA ARG A 248 -9.46 -1.72 -25.88
C ARG A 248 -9.18 -1.38 -24.43
N LEU A 249 -9.98 -1.94 -23.53
CA LEU A 249 -9.80 -1.84 -22.08
C LEU A 249 -9.41 -3.20 -21.50
N ARG A 250 -8.29 -3.26 -20.80
CA ARG A 250 -7.84 -4.45 -20.07
C ARG A 250 -7.86 -4.20 -18.57
N LEU A 251 -8.60 -5.02 -17.84
CA LEU A 251 -8.77 -4.96 -16.39
C LEU A 251 -8.08 -6.16 -15.74
N ILE A 252 -7.02 -5.91 -14.96
CA ILE A 252 -6.24 -6.94 -14.30
C ILE A 252 -6.46 -6.86 -12.78
N GLY A 253 -6.79 -7.98 -12.17
CA GLY A 253 -6.93 -8.15 -10.73
C GLY A 253 -8.11 -9.00 -10.30
N ASN A 254 -8.16 -9.27 -9.01
CA ASN A 254 -9.27 -9.97 -8.37
C ASN A 254 -10.30 -9.00 -7.81
N GLY A 255 -11.55 -9.44 -7.69
CA GLY A 255 -12.61 -8.64 -7.08
C GLY A 255 -13.99 -8.97 -7.61
N ASN A 256 -14.90 -7.99 -7.59
CA ASN A 256 -16.28 -8.18 -8.05
C ASN A 256 -16.40 -7.98 -9.58
N VAL A 257 -15.82 -8.91 -10.33
CA VAL A 257 -15.77 -8.86 -11.80
C VAL A 257 -17.18 -8.88 -12.40
N GLU A 258 -18.09 -9.66 -11.84
CA GLU A 258 -19.47 -9.78 -12.37
C GLU A 258 -20.26 -8.47 -12.23
N MET A 259 -20.05 -7.72 -11.17
CA MET A 259 -20.64 -6.38 -11.02
C MET A 259 -20.17 -5.46 -12.16
N VAL A 260 -18.87 -5.48 -12.45
CA VAL A 260 -18.26 -4.60 -13.47
C VAL A 260 -18.65 -5.04 -14.89
N LYS A 261 -18.69 -6.33 -15.19
CA LYS A 261 -19.14 -6.84 -16.49
C LYS A 261 -20.53 -6.35 -16.89
N ARG A 262 -21.44 -6.20 -15.93
CA ARG A 262 -22.80 -5.69 -16.19
C ARG A 262 -22.86 -4.23 -16.61
N LEU A 263 -21.77 -3.49 -16.40
CA LEU A 263 -21.64 -2.07 -16.78
C LEU A 263 -21.05 -1.88 -18.19
N VAL A 264 -20.50 -2.95 -18.77
CA VAL A 264 -20.01 -2.93 -20.15
C VAL A 264 -21.19 -2.91 -21.10
N ASP A 265 -21.21 -1.93 -22.01
CA ASP A 265 -22.22 -1.90 -23.07
C ASP A 265 -22.07 -3.14 -23.96
N VAL A 266 -23.20 -3.77 -24.29
CA VAL A 266 -23.23 -5.01 -25.09
C VAL A 266 -22.51 -4.85 -26.44
N ARG A 267 -22.50 -3.64 -27.03
CA ARG A 267 -21.82 -3.31 -28.28
C ARG A 267 -20.30 -3.41 -28.19
N PHE A 268 -19.72 -3.36 -26.97
CA PHE A 268 -18.28 -3.24 -26.74
C PHE A 268 -17.69 -4.35 -25.89
N THR A 269 -18.44 -5.44 -25.67
CA THR A 269 -18.02 -6.56 -24.83
C THR A 269 -16.76 -7.25 -25.34
N ASP A 270 -16.52 -7.28 -26.63
CA ASP A 270 -15.31 -7.83 -27.27
C ASP A 270 -14.07 -6.93 -27.10
N ARG A 271 -14.27 -5.70 -26.63
CA ARG A 271 -13.20 -4.71 -26.42
C ARG A 271 -12.82 -4.52 -24.95
N VAL A 272 -13.50 -5.19 -24.02
CA VAL A 272 -13.20 -5.15 -22.58
C VAL A 272 -12.73 -6.53 -22.13
N GLU A 273 -11.43 -6.62 -21.80
CA GLU A 273 -10.83 -7.87 -21.36
C GLU A 273 -10.65 -7.88 -19.84
N PHE A 274 -11.11 -8.96 -19.21
CA PHE A 274 -10.90 -9.24 -17.78
C PHE A 274 -9.78 -10.26 -17.64
N GLY A 275 -8.55 -9.79 -17.39
CA GLY A 275 -7.33 -10.62 -17.35
C GLY A 275 -7.16 -11.44 -16.06
N GLY A 276 -8.05 -11.29 -15.07
CA GLY A 276 -7.94 -11.99 -13.80
C GLY A 276 -6.70 -11.59 -12.99
N PHE A 277 -6.26 -12.49 -12.11
CA PHE A 277 -5.06 -12.27 -11.31
C PHE A 277 -3.79 -12.47 -12.15
N VAL A 278 -2.93 -11.46 -12.16
CA VAL A 278 -1.61 -11.52 -12.77
C VAL A 278 -0.55 -11.45 -11.67
N PRO A 279 0.41 -12.37 -11.62
CA PRO A 279 1.51 -12.34 -10.68
C PRO A 279 2.32 -11.04 -10.79
N ARG A 280 2.87 -10.58 -9.67
CA ARG A 280 3.53 -9.28 -9.59
C ARG A 280 4.72 -9.14 -10.55
N ASP A 281 5.49 -10.20 -10.75
CA ASP A 281 6.62 -10.26 -11.67
C ASP A 281 6.20 -10.06 -13.15
N LYS A 282 4.94 -10.29 -13.48
CA LYS A 282 4.38 -10.09 -14.83
C LYS A 282 3.67 -8.76 -15.03
N ILE A 283 3.39 -8.00 -13.94
CA ILE A 283 2.72 -6.70 -14.03
C ILE A 283 3.51 -5.71 -14.88
N VAL A 284 4.83 -5.71 -14.77
CA VAL A 284 5.73 -4.87 -15.59
C VAL A 284 5.45 -5.07 -17.08
N SER A 285 5.39 -6.33 -17.52
CA SER A 285 5.10 -6.66 -18.92
C SER A 285 3.70 -6.22 -19.36
N GLU A 286 2.71 -6.23 -18.47
CA GLU A 286 1.37 -5.73 -18.78
C GLU A 286 1.36 -4.20 -18.90
N ILE A 287 2.07 -3.49 -18.03
CA ILE A 287 2.25 -2.04 -18.14
C ILE A 287 2.97 -1.69 -19.43
N ASP A 288 4.01 -2.43 -19.81
CA ASP A 288 4.78 -2.17 -21.01
C ASP A 288 3.98 -2.35 -22.32
N LYS A 289 2.98 -3.22 -22.32
CA LYS A 289 2.06 -3.43 -23.44
C LYS A 289 0.97 -2.38 -23.54
N ALA A 290 0.71 -1.64 -22.45
CA ALA A 290 -0.34 -0.64 -22.42
C ALA A 290 0.02 0.61 -23.21
N LEU A 291 -0.98 1.23 -23.84
CA LEU A 291 -0.87 2.55 -24.43
C LEU A 291 -0.72 3.62 -23.33
N PHE A 292 -1.61 3.55 -22.36
CA PHE A 292 -1.57 4.31 -21.10
C PHE A 292 -2.35 3.58 -20.01
N CYS A 293 -2.22 4.02 -18.76
CA CYS A 293 -2.90 3.44 -17.62
C CYS A 293 -3.93 4.40 -17.01
N VAL A 294 -4.99 3.82 -16.41
CA VAL A 294 -6.05 4.58 -15.73
C VAL A 294 -6.30 3.97 -14.36
N LEU A 295 -6.07 4.75 -13.30
CA LEU A 295 -6.22 4.33 -11.90
C LEU A 295 -7.08 5.34 -11.12
N PRO A 296 -8.41 5.42 -11.36
CA PRO A 296 -9.30 6.46 -10.84
C PRO A 296 -9.83 6.10 -9.45
N SER A 297 -8.95 5.72 -8.52
CA SER A 297 -9.33 5.28 -7.18
C SER A 297 -9.99 6.41 -6.39
N TYR A 298 -11.03 6.09 -5.61
CA TYR A 298 -11.61 7.04 -4.65
C TYR A 298 -10.65 7.37 -3.51
N PHE A 299 -9.70 6.48 -3.28
CA PHE A 299 -8.79 6.62 -2.18
C PHE A 299 -7.46 5.88 -2.39
N GLU A 300 -6.35 6.60 -2.17
CA GLU A 300 -4.97 6.06 -2.17
C GLU A 300 -4.10 6.82 -1.17
N ASN A 301 -3.41 6.12 -0.28
CA ASN A 301 -2.46 6.75 0.63
C ASN A 301 -1.18 7.19 -0.08
N PHE A 302 -0.58 6.28 -0.85
CA PHE A 302 0.50 6.52 -1.79
C PHE A 302 0.67 5.28 -2.68
N SER A 303 0.17 5.34 -3.90
CA SER A 303 -0.05 4.16 -4.73
C SER A 303 1.22 3.60 -5.33
N MET A 304 1.55 2.36 -4.98
CA MET A 304 2.63 1.59 -5.65
C MET A 304 2.33 1.38 -7.13
N ALA A 305 1.06 1.11 -7.50
CA ALA A 305 0.65 0.92 -8.89
C ALA A 305 0.90 2.18 -9.73
N ALA A 306 0.59 3.37 -9.20
CA ALA A 306 0.86 4.62 -9.90
C ALA A 306 2.38 4.84 -10.10
N LEU A 307 3.20 4.58 -9.07
CA LEU A 307 4.65 4.64 -9.18
C LEU A 307 5.19 3.67 -10.24
N GLU A 308 4.67 2.44 -10.29
CA GLU A 308 5.06 1.42 -11.28
C GLU A 308 4.74 1.88 -12.71
N VAL A 309 3.56 2.48 -12.94
CA VAL A 309 3.18 3.05 -14.24
C VAL A 309 4.14 4.15 -14.67
N LEU A 310 4.41 5.11 -13.78
CA LEU A 310 5.32 6.22 -14.06
C LEU A 310 6.75 5.74 -14.34
N ALA A 311 7.23 4.78 -13.52
CA ALA A 311 8.56 4.20 -13.71
C ALA A 311 8.71 3.42 -15.03
N ARG A 312 7.61 2.88 -15.59
CA ARG A 312 7.60 2.22 -16.90
C ARG A 312 7.33 3.19 -18.07
N LYS A 313 7.41 4.50 -17.81
CA LYS A 313 7.24 5.55 -18.82
C LYS A 313 5.90 5.39 -19.57
N ARG A 314 4.80 5.28 -18.79
CA ARG A 314 3.43 5.26 -19.32
C ARG A 314 2.68 6.48 -18.82
N ALA A 315 1.90 7.10 -19.70
CA ALA A 315 0.99 8.16 -19.30
C ALA A 315 -0.06 7.60 -18.33
N LEU A 316 -0.43 8.39 -17.35
CA LEU A 316 -1.32 7.99 -16.28
C LEU A 316 -2.48 8.97 -16.13
N ILE A 317 -3.71 8.44 -16.16
CA ILE A 317 -4.88 9.14 -15.65
C ILE A 317 -5.11 8.64 -14.23
N TYR A 318 -5.09 9.56 -13.27
CA TYR A 318 -5.08 9.24 -11.85
C TYR A 318 -6.13 10.05 -11.09
N THR A 319 -6.41 9.63 -9.86
CA THR A 319 -7.36 10.33 -9.00
C THR A 319 -6.84 11.70 -8.56
N ASN A 320 -7.74 12.70 -8.46
CA ASN A 320 -7.45 13.98 -7.82
C ASN A 320 -7.61 13.94 -6.29
N ARG A 321 -8.03 12.79 -5.73
CA ARG A 321 -8.28 12.60 -4.30
C ARG A 321 -7.03 12.11 -3.56
N ALA A 322 -7.04 12.30 -2.24
CA ALA A 322 -6.03 11.81 -1.31
C ALA A 322 -4.59 12.24 -1.71
N SER A 323 -3.69 11.30 -1.92
CA SER A 323 -2.31 11.59 -2.33
C SER A 323 -2.14 11.80 -3.85
N GLY A 324 -3.21 11.79 -4.64
CA GLY A 324 -3.13 11.94 -6.09
C GLY A 324 -2.32 13.16 -6.56
N PRO A 325 -2.61 14.39 -6.04
CA PRO A 325 -1.86 15.60 -6.39
C PRO A 325 -0.39 15.62 -5.92
N GLU A 326 0.05 14.68 -5.10
CA GLU A 326 1.46 14.54 -4.71
C GLU A 326 2.28 13.76 -5.75
N LEU A 327 1.59 12.95 -6.57
CA LEU A 327 2.18 12.14 -7.65
C LEU A 327 1.99 12.77 -9.03
N ILE A 328 0.86 13.41 -9.26
CA ILE A 328 0.50 13.96 -10.57
C ILE A 328 0.31 15.47 -10.48
N GLU A 329 1.02 16.19 -11.32
CA GLU A 329 0.75 17.56 -11.70
C GLU A 329 -0.09 17.53 -12.97
N ASP A 330 -1.37 17.97 -12.83
CA ASP A 330 -2.37 17.83 -13.88
C ASP A 330 -1.96 18.51 -15.20
N GLY A 331 -2.07 17.78 -16.29
CA GLY A 331 -1.67 18.25 -17.63
C GLY A 331 -0.16 18.22 -17.92
N TYR A 332 0.70 18.01 -16.90
CA TYR A 332 2.15 18.00 -17.07
C TYR A 332 2.73 16.58 -17.14
N ASN A 333 2.51 15.76 -16.11
CA ASN A 333 3.05 14.39 -16.02
C ASN A 333 1.98 13.31 -15.93
N GLY A 334 0.73 13.68 -16.18
CA GLY A 334 -0.46 12.84 -16.18
C GLY A 334 -1.71 13.70 -16.09
N PHE A 335 -2.88 13.06 -15.99
CA PHE A 335 -4.13 13.75 -15.72
C PHE A 335 -4.69 13.38 -14.37
N LEU A 336 -5.24 14.38 -13.66
CA LEU A 336 -6.05 14.19 -12.45
C LEU A 336 -7.53 14.24 -12.79
N VAL A 337 -8.27 13.25 -12.32
CA VAL A 337 -9.72 13.15 -12.52
C VAL A 337 -10.45 12.93 -11.21
N GLU A 338 -11.67 13.47 -11.14
CA GLU A 338 -12.62 13.13 -10.09
C GLU A 338 -13.20 11.73 -10.38
N PRO A 339 -13.05 10.73 -9.49
CA PRO A 339 -13.49 9.35 -9.75
C PRO A 339 -14.98 9.21 -10.11
N ASP A 340 -15.83 10.12 -9.63
CA ASP A 340 -17.27 10.12 -9.92
C ASP A 340 -17.63 10.80 -11.24
N ASN A 341 -16.68 11.54 -11.85
CA ASN A 341 -16.92 12.28 -13.10
C ASN A 341 -16.56 11.41 -14.31
N VAL A 342 -17.52 10.62 -14.75
CA VAL A 342 -17.39 9.69 -15.89
C VAL A 342 -17.06 10.41 -17.19
N GLU A 343 -17.66 11.58 -17.42
CA GLU A 343 -17.47 12.41 -18.62
C GLU A 343 -16.04 12.97 -18.68
N GLN A 344 -15.54 13.51 -17.55
CA GLN A 344 -14.15 13.98 -17.46
C GLN A 344 -13.17 12.84 -17.72
N LEU A 345 -13.43 11.67 -17.14
CA LEU A 345 -12.59 10.49 -17.34
C LEU A 345 -12.56 10.06 -18.81
N ALA A 346 -13.72 10.03 -19.47
CA ALA A 346 -13.83 9.71 -20.91
C ALA A 346 -13.13 10.76 -21.79
N GLU A 347 -13.25 12.05 -21.46
CA GLU A 347 -12.54 13.15 -22.15
C GLU A 347 -11.03 12.96 -22.08
N LYS A 348 -10.46 12.72 -20.87
CA LYS A 348 -9.02 12.54 -20.70
C LYS A 348 -8.50 11.27 -21.36
N MET A 349 -9.31 10.19 -21.37
CA MET A 349 -8.99 8.96 -22.11
C MET A 349 -8.96 9.22 -23.61
N SER A 350 -9.96 9.90 -24.17
CA SER A 350 -10.00 10.26 -25.60
C SER A 350 -8.81 11.15 -25.99
N LEU A 351 -8.48 12.15 -25.16
CA LEU A 351 -7.34 13.01 -25.41
C LEU A 351 -6.01 12.25 -25.50
N LEU A 352 -5.79 11.27 -24.61
CA LEU A 352 -4.60 10.41 -24.68
C LEU A 352 -4.64 9.40 -25.82
N LEU A 353 -5.80 9.06 -26.38
CA LEU A 353 -5.91 8.25 -27.59
C LEU A 353 -5.55 9.06 -28.83
N ASP A 354 -6.03 10.29 -28.92
CA ASP A 354 -5.89 11.14 -30.10
C ASP A 354 -4.52 11.82 -30.22
N ASP A 355 -3.94 12.26 -29.08
CA ASP A 355 -2.71 13.04 -29.06
C ASP A 355 -1.52 12.18 -28.56
N ALA A 356 -0.79 11.60 -29.51
CA ALA A 356 0.39 10.79 -29.24
C ALA A 356 1.54 11.61 -28.63
N GLU A 357 1.72 12.85 -29.09
CA GLU A 357 2.81 13.73 -28.63
C GLU A 357 2.57 14.14 -27.16
N LEU A 358 1.35 14.52 -26.82
CA LEU A 358 0.95 14.81 -25.44
C LEU A 358 1.16 13.58 -24.54
N ARG A 359 0.72 12.42 -24.99
CA ARG A 359 0.85 11.16 -24.25
C ARG A 359 2.31 10.81 -23.96
N GLU A 360 3.19 10.91 -24.97
CA GLU A 360 4.62 10.62 -24.83
C GLU A 360 5.31 11.65 -23.92
N ARG A 361 4.98 12.94 -24.06
CA ARG A 361 5.50 14.00 -23.21
C ARG A 361 5.13 13.80 -21.75
N MET A 362 3.85 13.49 -21.46
CA MET A 362 3.39 13.19 -20.10
C MET A 362 4.08 11.95 -19.52
N ALA A 363 4.20 10.90 -20.31
CA ALA A 363 4.88 9.67 -19.91
C ALA A 363 6.36 9.92 -19.56
N PHE A 364 7.05 10.75 -20.36
CA PHE A 364 8.43 11.14 -20.10
C PHE A 364 8.55 11.99 -18.81
N ASN A 365 7.71 13.01 -18.66
CA ASN A 365 7.71 13.87 -17.47
C ASN A 365 7.42 13.06 -16.18
N GLY A 366 6.46 12.14 -16.25
CA GLY A 366 6.13 11.25 -15.15
C GLY A 366 7.28 10.31 -14.76
N TYR A 367 7.93 9.73 -15.77
CA TYR A 367 9.11 8.89 -15.57
C TYR A 367 10.25 9.66 -14.89
N GLU A 368 10.62 10.84 -15.40
CA GLU A 368 11.71 11.65 -14.84
C GLU A 368 11.41 12.12 -13.42
N MET A 369 10.19 12.59 -13.16
CA MET A 369 9.75 12.97 -11.83
C MET A 369 9.80 11.79 -10.86
N CYS A 370 9.27 10.63 -11.25
CA CYS A 370 9.23 9.43 -10.44
C CYS A 370 10.65 8.94 -10.10
N ARG A 371 11.56 8.91 -11.07
CA ARG A 371 12.96 8.51 -10.89
C ARG A 371 13.69 9.41 -9.89
N ARG A 372 13.52 10.74 -10.02
CA ARG A 372 14.21 11.73 -9.17
C ARG A 372 13.65 11.82 -7.75
N ARG A 373 12.39 11.47 -7.53
CA ARG A 373 11.74 11.66 -6.23
C ARG A 373 11.46 10.36 -5.49
N PHE A 374 11.20 9.27 -6.18
CA PHE A 374 10.61 8.07 -5.59
C PHE A 374 11.38 6.78 -5.88
N SER A 375 12.52 6.81 -6.59
CA SER A 375 13.33 5.59 -6.75
C SER A 375 13.91 5.12 -5.42
N THR A 376 14.20 3.83 -5.30
CA THR A 376 14.91 3.28 -4.14
C THR A 376 16.24 3.96 -3.89
N GLU A 377 16.91 4.45 -4.94
CA GLU A 377 18.18 5.19 -4.83
C GLU A 377 18.03 6.54 -4.11
N VAL A 378 16.83 7.12 -4.12
CA VAL A 378 16.51 8.39 -3.46
C VAL A 378 15.90 8.15 -2.07
N ILE A 379 14.90 7.29 -1.98
CA ILE A 379 14.11 7.11 -0.75
C ILE A 379 14.85 6.29 0.31
N VAL A 380 15.59 5.24 -0.10
CA VAL A 380 16.26 4.37 0.88
C VAL A 380 17.34 5.10 1.68
N PRO A 381 18.22 5.94 1.08
CA PRO A 381 19.13 6.78 1.85
C PRO A 381 18.44 7.77 2.81
N GLN A 382 17.30 8.35 2.40
CA GLN A 382 16.52 9.24 3.28
C GLN A 382 15.99 8.47 4.50
N MET A 383 15.45 7.28 4.29
CA MET A 383 14.96 6.43 5.38
C MET A 383 16.11 5.94 6.27
N GLU A 384 17.24 5.56 5.68
CA GLU A 384 18.44 5.17 6.45
C GLU A 384 18.91 6.29 7.38
N GLN A 385 18.95 7.53 6.86
CA GLN A 385 19.33 8.69 7.67
C GLN A 385 18.30 8.99 8.76
N TYR A 386 17.02 8.84 8.44
CA TYR A 386 15.93 8.98 9.40
C TYR A 386 16.07 7.98 10.55
N TYR A 387 16.32 6.70 10.27
CA TYR A 387 16.57 5.69 11.29
C TYR A 387 17.75 6.04 12.19
N LYS A 388 18.90 6.45 11.61
CA LYS A 388 20.08 6.88 12.37
C LYS A 388 19.75 8.02 13.32
N ASN A 389 18.99 9.01 12.86
CA ASN A 389 18.59 10.16 13.66
C ASN A 389 17.67 9.76 14.83
N VAL A 390 16.72 8.85 14.60
CA VAL A 390 15.82 8.34 15.65
C VAL A 390 16.62 7.57 16.71
N ILE A 391 17.48 6.64 16.28
CA ILE A 391 18.35 5.88 17.22
C ILE A 391 19.20 6.82 18.06
N GLN A 392 19.81 7.83 17.44
CA GLN A 392 20.67 8.78 18.14
C GLN A 392 19.91 9.66 19.16
N ARG A 393 18.67 10.06 18.82
CA ARG A 393 17.80 10.82 19.75
C ARG A 393 17.40 10.01 20.97
N CYS A 394 17.10 8.73 20.79
CA CYS A 394 16.65 7.86 21.88
C CYS A 394 17.80 7.32 22.78
N ARG A 395 19.07 7.45 22.33
CA ARG A 395 20.25 7.08 23.15
C ARG A 395 20.74 8.23 24.05
N LYS A 396 20.25 9.44 23.84
CA LYS A 396 20.50 10.62 24.70
C LYS A 396 19.46 10.69 25.81
#